data_434ec491a8449c06a6c53a9c286a21d4
#
_entry.id   434ec491a8449c06a6c53a9c286a21d4
#
_cell.length_a   1.000
_cell.length_b   1.000
_cell.length_c   1.000
_cell.angle_alpha   90.00
_cell.angle_beta   90.00
_cell.angle_gamma   90.00
#
_symmetry.space_group_name_H-M   'P 1'
#
loop_
_entity.id
_entity.type
_entity.pdbx_description
1 polymer ?
#
loop_
_entity_poly.entity_id
_entity_poly.type
_entity_poly.pdbx_seq_one_letter_code
_entity_poly.pdbx_strand_id
1 'polypeptide(L)'
;RSVDIGHEVRTRMGVSLQLAVPLFLLQLFVSVAFSLLLVFFRHTRIDFWGVMMCVLMLSISSLFSIIVGQFLFSRVLRLVPISGYAPGLDAVRFLALPIMLSLLARLGGEARLYRAMFLEEIGKDYVRTARAKGLTELTVLFRHVLRNGMIPILTGVVVVIPLLFM
;
A
#
# COMPACT_ATOMS: atom_id res chain seq x y z
N ARG A 1 1.96 -17.09 39.93
CA ARG A 1 1.63 -17.65 38.60
C ARG A 1 2.65 -17.08 37.62
N SER A 2 3.70 -17.85 37.35
CA SER A 2 4.63 -17.54 36.27
C SER A 2 3.86 -17.76 34.95
N VAL A 3 3.39 -16.67 34.36
CA VAL A 3 2.86 -16.71 32.99
C VAL A 3 4.06 -16.99 32.11
N ASP A 4 4.00 -18.10 31.37
CA ASP A 4 5.07 -18.46 30.44
C ASP A 4 5.02 -17.48 29.25
N ILE A 5 5.81 -16.39 29.42
CA ILE A 5 5.88 -15.25 28.48
C ILE A 5 6.16 -15.74 27.05
N GLY A 6 6.96 -16.82 26.94
CA GLY A 6 7.29 -17.40 25.63
C GLY A 6 6.11 -18.02 24.90
N HIS A 7 5.19 -18.64 25.62
CA HIS A 7 3.98 -19.24 25.05
C HIS A 7 2.97 -18.16 24.64
N GLU A 8 2.81 -17.12 25.48
CA GLU A 8 1.89 -16.01 25.20
C GLU A 8 2.36 -15.15 24.01
N VAL A 9 3.66 -14.90 23.89
CA VAL A 9 4.24 -14.23 22.73
C VAL A 9 4.04 -15.02 21.45
N ARG A 10 4.27 -16.34 21.46
CA ARG A 10 4.08 -17.18 20.25
C ARG A 10 2.63 -17.21 19.77
N THR A 11 1.68 -17.32 20.67
CA THR A 11 0.25 -17.37 20.28
C THR A 11 -0.22 -16.01 19.75
N ARG A 12 0.16 -14.91 20.38
CA ARG A 12 -0.21 -13.55 19.92
C ARG A 12 0.50 -13.16 18.62
N MET A 13 1.79 -13.51 18.46
CA MET A 13 2.53 -13.32 17.21
C MET A 13 1.87 -14.03 16.03
N GLY A 14 1.42 -15.28 16.22
CA GLY A 14 0.76 -16.02 15.15
C GLY A 14 -0.48 -15.31 14.61
N VAL A 15 -1.33 -14.82 15.48
CA VAL A 15 -2.55 -14.10 15.11
C VAL A 15 -2.20 -12.74 14.44
N SER A 16 -1.23 -12.00 15.01
CA SER A 16 -0.81 -10.73 14.43
C SER A 16 -0.22 -10.89 13.02
N LEU A 17 0.61 -11.91 12.79
CA LEU A 17 1.19 -12.20 11.49
C LEU A 17 0.14 -12.62 10.45
N GLN A 18 -0.84 -13.42 10.84
CA GLN A 18 -1.93 -13.82 9.95
C GLN A 18 -2.72 -12.63 9.41
N LEU A 19 -2.81 -11.53 10.17
CA LEU A 19 -3.45 -10.30 9.75
C LEU A 19 -2.47 -9.34 9.05
N ALA A 20 -1.26 -9.20 9.58
CA ALA A 20 -0.28 -8.23 9.09
C ALA A 20 0.26 -8.59 7.69
N VAL A 21 0.51 -9.87 7.42
CA VAL A 21 1.08 -10.30 6.14
C VAL A 21 0.12 -10.06 4.96
N PRO A 22 -1.15 -10.50 4.99
CA PRO A 22 -2.09 -10.20 3.90
C PRO A 22 -2.31 -8.70 3.72
N LEU A 23 -2.38 -7.95 4.82
CA LEU A 23 -2.54 -6.51 4.79
C LEU A 23 -1.34 -5.84 4.10
N PHE A 24 -0.13 -6.24 4.46
CA PHE A 24 1.10 -5.73 3.87
C PHE A 24 1.18 -6.04 2.38
N LEU A 25 0.84 -7.27 1.96
CA LEU A 25 0.81 -7.66 0.55
C LEU A 25 -0.23 -6.86 -0.24
N LEU A 26 -1.41 -6.65 0.35
CA LEU A 26 -2.45 -5.83 -0.25
C LEU A 26 -2.00 -4.37 -0.39
N GLN A 27 -1.37 -3.80 0.65
CA GLN A 27 -0.80 -2.46 0.63
C GLN A 27 0.23 -2.31 -0.49
N LEU A 28 1.19 -3.23 -0.56
CA LEU A 28 2.22 -3.23 -1.60
C LEU A 28 1.60 -3.30 -3.00
N PHE A 29 0.64 -4.21 -3.21
CA PHE A 29 -0.04 -4.36 -4.49
C PHE A 29 -0.78 -3.08 -4.90
N VAL A 30 -1.56 -2.49 -3.99
CA VAL A 30 -2.33 -1.27 -4.27
C VAL A 30 -1.40 -0.09 -4.56
N SER A 31 -0.32 0.08 -3.77
CA SER A 31 0.64 1.16 -3.95
C SER A 31 1.41 1.04 -5.27
N VAL A 32 1.83 -0.17 -5.64
CA VAL A 32 2.48 -0.45 -6.93
C VAL A 32 1.51 -0.22 -8.10
N ALA A 33 0.29 -0.76 -8.02
CA ALA A 33 -0.71 -0.59 -9.09
C ALA A 33 -1.06 0.88 -9.30
N PHE A 34 -1.27 1.64 -8.21
CA PHE A 34 -1.57 3.06 -8.29
C PHE A 34 -0.39 3.87 -8.84
N SER A 35 0.85 3.57 -8.43
CA SER A 35 2.03 4.25 -8.96
C SER A 35 2.25 3.96 -10.45
N LEU A 36 2.03 2.71 -10.91
CA LEU A 36 2.08 2.36 -12.33
C LEU A 36 1.02 3.08 -13.15
N LEU A 37 -0.19 3.24 -12.61
CA LEU A 37 -1.25 3.99 -13.25
C LEU A 37 -0.84 5.46 -13.44
N LEU A 38 -0.27 6.10 -12.42
CA LEU A 38 0.26 7.47 -12.54
C LEU A 38 1.39 7.57 -13.55
N VAL A 39 2.29 6.59 -13.59
CA VAL A 39 3.39 6.54 -14.56
C VAL A 39 2.90 6.31 -15.99
N PHE A 40 1.86 5.50 -16.17
CA PHE A 40 1.24 5.29 -17.48
C PHE A 40 0.63 6.59 -18.01
N PHE A 41 -0.08 7.32 -17.16
CA PHE A 41 -0.66 8.62 -17.52
C PHE A 41 0.28 9.81 -17.27
N ARG A 42 1.60 9.59 -17.20
CA ARG A 42 2.59 10.66 -17.01
C ARG A 42 2.42 11.77 -18.03
N HIS A 43 2.67 13.00 -17.61
CA HIS A 43 2.49 14.22 -18.41
C HIS A 43 1.04 14.57 -18.76
N THR A 44 0.06 13.88 -18.15
CA THR A 44 -1.36 14.22 -18.30
C THR A 44 -1.89 14.92 -17.04
N ARG A 45 -3.11 15.48 -17.15
CA ARG A 45 -3.81 16.06 -15.98
C ARG A 45 -4.11 15.01 -14.90
N ILE A 46 -4.25 13.74 -15.27
CA ILE A 46 -4.49 12.62 -14.34
C ILE A 46 -3.27 12.43 -13.43
N ASP A 47 -2.07 12.44 -13.99
CA ASP A 47 -0.83 12.35 -13.23
C ASP A 47 -0.68 13.53 -12.26
N PHE A 48 -0.93 14.76 -12.73
CA PHE A 48 -0.86 15.96 -11.88
C PHE A 48 -1.81 15.86 -10.67
N TRP A 49 -3.08 15.54 -10.91
CA TRP A 49 -4.06 15.39 -9.84
C TRP A 49 -3.78 14.21 -8.92
N GLY A 50 -3.29 13.10 -9.47
CA GLY A 50 -2.90 11.93 -8.69
C GLY A 50 -1.73 12.23 -7.75
N VAL A 51 -0.69 12.91 -8.22
CA VAL A 51 0.44 13.35 -7.38
C VAL A 51 -0.02 14.37 -6.34
N MET A 52 -0.87 15.32 -6.71
CA MET A 52 -1.45 16.28 -5.77
C MET A 52 -2.23 15.58 -4.65
N MET A 53 -3.03 14.57 -5.00
CA MET A 53 -3.75 13.75 -4.03
C MET A 53 -2.79 13.01 -3.08
N CYS A 54 -1.70 12.44 -3.60
CA CYS A 54 -0.66 11.82 -2.75
C CYS A 54 -0.04 12.83 -1.77
N VAL A 55 0.25 14.05 -2.23
CA VAL A 55 0.81 15.11 -1.36
C VAL A 55 -0.19 15.52 -0.29
N LEU A 56 -1.46 15.68 -0.64
CA LEU A 56 -2.53 15.97 0.33
C LEU A 56 -2.65 14.87 1.38
N MET A 57 -2.62 13.60 0.96
CA MET A 57 -2.64 12.45 1.90
C MET A 57 -1.45 12.46 2.85
N LEU A 58 -0.24 12.83 2.37
CA LEU A 58 0.96 12.95 3.21
C LEU A 58 0.89 14.12 4.20
N SER A 59 0.17 15.18 3.85
CA SER A 59 0.03 16.38 4.70
C SER A 59 -0.87 16.14 5.92
N ILE A 60 -1.71 15.10 5.86
CA ILE A 60 -2.63 14.76 6.94
C ILE A 60 -1.96 13.72 7.85
N SER A 61 -1.94 13.98 9.17
CA SER A 61 -1.45 12.99 10.12
C SER A 61 -2.23 11.68 10.02
N SER A 62 -1.52 10.56 10.04
CA SER A 62 -2.14 9.22 9.98
C SER A 62 -3.13 8.99 11.15
N LEU A 63 -2.81 9.47 12.35
CA LEU A 63 -3.70 9.40 13.50
C LEU A 63 -4.99 10.20 13.27
N PHE A 64 -4.86 11.41 12.74
CA PHE A 64 -6.03 12.24 12.42
C PHE A 64 -6.91 11.55 11.36
N SER A 65 -6.31 11.02 10.29
CA SER A 65 -7.03 10.29 9.23
C SER A 65 -7.78 9.09 9.77
N ILE A 66 -7.19 8.33 10.69
CA ILE A 66 -7.83 7.16 11.32
C ILE A 66 -9.01 7.60 12.18
N ILE A 67 -8.82 8.60 13.05
CA ILE A 67 -9.88 9.07 13.98
C ILE A 67 -11.05 9.66 13.19
N VAL A 68 -10.77 10.57 12.26
CA VAL A 68 -11.80 11.23 11.43
C VAL A 68 -12.48 10.22 10.51
N GLY A 69 -11.70 9.32 9.91
CA GLY A 69 -12.24 8.25 9.07
C GLY A 69 -13.17 7.31 9.85
N GLN A 70 -12.75 6.84 11.02
CA GLN A 70 -13.61 6.03 11.89
C GLN A 70 -14.90 6.77 12.27
N PHE A 71 -14.80 8.03 12.66
CA PHE A 71 -15.97 8.85 12.99
C PHE A 71 -16.92 8.99 11.81
N LEU A 72 -16.38 9.32 10.62
CA LEU A 72 -17.18 9.55 9.42
C LEU A 72 -17.89 8.27 8.97
N PHE A 73 -17.15 7.18 8.80
CA PHE A 73 -17.71 5.92 8.27
C PHE A 73 -18.60 5.19 9.26
N SER A 74 -18.32 5.30 10.56
CA SER A 74 -19.07 4.58 11.57
C SER A 74 -20.26 5.40 12.09
N ARG A 75 -20.07 6.68 12.39
CA ARG A 75 -21.11 7.48 13.04
C ARG A 75 -22.00 8.24 12.05
N VAL A 76 -21.41 8.78 10.98
CA VAL A 76 -22.15 9.56 9.99
C VAL A 76 -22.78 8.65 8.94
N LEU A 77 -21.97 7.78 8.32
CA LEU A 77 -22.45 6.89 7.26
C LEU A 77 -23.07 5.58 7.79
N ARG A 78 -22.81 5.23 9.06
CA ARG A 78 -23.32 4.00 9.72
C ARG A 78 -23.09 2.71 8.91
N LEU A 79 -22.00 2.69 8.14
CA LEU A 79 -21.68 1.56 7.26
C LEU A 79 -21.01 0.41 8.01
N VAL A 80 -20.25 0.74 9.05
CA VAL A 80 -19.45 -0.23 9.81
C VAL A 80 -19.49 0.12 11.30
N PRO A 81 -19.62 -0.87 12.22
CA PRO A 81 -19.59 -0.62 13.65
C PRO A 81 -18.18 -0.17 14.11
N ILE A 82 -18.15 0.74 15.10
CA ILE A 82 -16.90 1.36 15.62
C ILE A 82 -15.97 0.35 16.28
N SER A 83 -16.54 -0.62 16.99
CA SER A 83 -15.81 -1.66 17.70
C SER A 83 -16.71 -2.87 17.90
N GLY A 84 -16.10 -4.02 17.89
CA GLY A 84 -16.75 -5.29 18.14
C GLY A 84 -15.85 -6.42 17.65
N TYR A 85 -15.92 -7.55 18.29
CA TYR A 85 -15.32 -8.80 17.83
C TYR A 85 -16.44 -9.79 17.62
N ALA A 86 -16.66 -10.18 16.38
CA ALA A 86 -17.55 -11.29 16.06
C ALA A 86 -16.72 -12.39 15.39
N PRO A 87 -16.83 -13.65 15.84
CA PRO A 87 -16.16 -14.76 15.19
C PRO A 87 -16.80 -15.05 13.83
N GLY A 88 -15.97 -15.42 12.84
CA GLY A 88 -16.44 -15.79 11.51
C GLY A 88 -16.39 -14.68 10.47
N LEU A 89 -17.26 -14.74 9.47
CA LEU A 89 -17.29 -13.78 8.34
C LEU A 89 -17.61 -12.35 8.75
N ASP A 90 -18.27 -12.15 9.89
CA ASP A 90 -18.55 -10.81 10.40
C ASP A 90 -17.28 -10.11 10.92
N ALA A 91 -16.23 -10.84 11.29
CA ALA A 91 -14.92 -10.27 11.63
C ALA A 91 -14.37 -9.41 10.49
N VAL A 92 -14.61 -9.78 9.23
CA VAL A 92 -14.17 -9.03 8.05
C VAL A 92 -14.80 -7.63 8.02
N ARG A 93 -16.05 -7.48 8.42
CA ARG A 93 -16.74 -6.18 8.47
C ARG A 93 -16.12 -5.24 9.49
N PHE A 94 -15.70 -5.78 10.66
CA PHE A 94 -15.03 -4.98 11.70
C PHE A 94 -13.60 -4.60 11.33
N LEU A 95 -12.91 -5.46 10.59
CA LEU A 95 -11.53 -5.23 10.16
C LEU A 95 -11.42 -4.40 8.87
N ALA A 96 -12.45 -4.40 8.03
CA ALA A 96 -12.42 -3.71 6.74
C ALA A 96 -12.14 -2.22 6.88
N LEU A 97 -12.78 -1.55 7.85
CA LEU A 97 -12.61 -0.11 8.05
C LEU A 97 -11.19 0.27 8.50
N PRO A 98 -10.61 -0.32 9.57
CA PRO A 98 -9.22 -0.07 9.94
C PRO A 98 -8.23 -0.37 8.81
N ILE A 99 -8.47 -1.45 8.07
CA ILE A 99 -7.65 -1.84 6.92
C ILE A 99 -7.70 -0.77 5.84
N MET A 100 -8.88 -0.36 5.42
CA MET A 100 -9.03 0.68 4.39
C MET A 100 -8.40 2.01 4.80
N LEU A 101 -8.59 2.43 6.05
CA LEU A 101 -8.01 3.68 6.55
C LEU A 101 -6.48 3.60 6.61
N SER A 102 -5.92 2.47 7.04
CA SER A 102 -4.48 2.22 7.06
C SER A 102 -3.89 2.23 5.65
N LEU A 103 -4.58 1.59 4.69
CA LEU A 103 -4.18 1.59 3.28
C LEU A 103 -4.13 3.02 2.73
N LEU A 104 -5.18 3.80 2.94
CA LEU A 104 -5.26 5.18 2.46
C LEU A 104 -4.20 6.08 3.10
N ALA A 105 -3.97 5.94 4.41
CA ALA A 105 -2.98 6.74 5.12
C ALA A 105 -1.54 6.54 4.62
N ARG A 106 -1.20 5.33 4.17
CA ARG A 106 0.14 4.98 3.67
C ARG A 106 0.29 5.17 2.15
N LEU A 107 -0.82 5.06 1.42
CA LEU A 107 -0.84 5.07 -0.05
C LEU A 107 -0.13 6.29 -0.63
N GLY A 108 -0.37 7.48 -0.09
CA GLY A 108 0.21 8.73 -0.61
C GLY A 108 1.73 8.73 -0.63
N GLY A 109 2.36 8.25 0.46
CA GLY A 109 3.82 8.17 0.58
C GLY A 109 4.44 7.11 -0.32
N GLU A 110 3.91 5.90 -0.24
CA GLU A 110 4.42 4.75 -0.97
C GLU A 110 4.24 4.92 -2.49
N ALA A 111 3.06 5.33 -2.93
CA ALA A 111 2.77 5.52 -4.35
C ALA A 111 3.67 6.59 -4.98
N ARG A 112 3.95 7.68 -4.26
CA ARG A 112 4.87 8.72 -4.72
C ARG A 112 6.31 8.20 -4.82
N LEU A 113 6.75 7.43 -3.83
CA LEU A 113 8.08 6.82 -3.82
C LEU A 113 8.24 5.84 -5.00
N TYR A 114 7.29 4.91 -5.16
CA TYR A 114 7.32 3.92 -6.24
C TYR A 114 7.19 4.58 -7.62
N ARG A 115 6.37 5.64 -7.73
CA ARG A 115 6.30 6.42 -8.96
C ARG A 115 7.65 7.02 -9.33
N ALA A 116 8.40 7.56 -8.37
CA ALA A 116 9.74 8.10 -8.63
C ALA A 116 10.70 7.00 -9.14
N MET A 117 10.70 5.83 -8.51
CA MET A 117 11.50 4.67 -8.94
C MET A 117 11.14 4.21 -10.36
N PHE A 118 9.86 4.13 -10.70
CA PHE A 118 9.43 3.75 -12.05
C PHE A 118 9.74 4.81 -13.10
N LEU A 119 9.68 6.09 -12.76
CA LEU A 119 10.07 7.17 -13.68
C LEU A 119 11.57 7.16 -13.98
N GLU A 120 12.40 6.88 -12.97
CA GLU A 120 13.82 6.69 -13.15
C GLU A 120 14.10 5.51 -14.09
N GLU A 121 13.39 4.40 -13.89
CA GLU A 121 13.55 3.20 -14.73
C GLU A 121 13.14 3.44 -16.19
N ILE A 122 12.10 4.25 -16.43
CA ILE A 122 11.67 4.65 -17.79
C ILE A 122 12.73 5.44 -18.53
N GLY A 123 13.60 6.17 -17.83
CA GLY A 123 14.68 6.95 -18.42
C GLY A 123 15.85 6.13 -18.97
N LYS A 124 15.94 4.85 -18.64
CA LYS A 124 17.08 3.99 -18.99
C LYS A 124 17.09 3.58 -20.48
N ASP A 125 18.29 3.32 -21.01
CA ASP A 125 18.51 3.04 -22.43
C ASP A 125 17.83 1.78 -22.95
N TYR A 126 17.67 0.75 -22.11
CA TYR A 126 16.97 -0.46 -22.51
C TYR A 126 15.47 -0.21 -22.79
N VAL A 127 14.88 0.78 -22.10
CA VAL A 127 13.48 1.20 -22.35
C VAL A 127 13.39 1.92 -23.68
N ARG A 128 14.36 2.80 -23.99
CA ARG A 128 14.46 3.46 -25.31
C ARG A 128 14.59 2.44 -26.43
N THR A 129 15.45 1.43 -26.23
CA THR A 129 15.61 0.34 -27.18
C THR A 129 14.33 -0.47 -27.38
N ALA A 130 13.60 -0.75 -26.31
CA ALA A 130 12.32 -1.45 -26.39
C ALA A 130 11.28 -0.66 -27.23
N ARG A 131 11.20 0.66 -27.05
CA ARG A 131 10.36 1.54 -27.87
C ARG A 131 10.80 1.60 -29.31
N ALA A 132 12.11 1.67 -29.56
CA ALA A 132 12.66 1.66 -30.93
C ALA A 132 12.32 0.36 -31.69
N LYS A 133 12.13 -0.76 -30.97
CA LYS A 133 11.63 -2.02 -31.51
C LYS A 133 10.13 -2.06 -31.77
N GLY A 134 9.41 -0.96 -31.56
CA GLY A 134 7.97 -0.84 -31.81
C GLY A 134 7.07 -1.45 -30.72
N LEU A 135 7.57 -1.73 -29.53
CA LEU A 135 6.74 -2.25 -28.44
C LEU A 135 5.77 -1.17 -27.94
N THR A 136 4.54 -1.59 -27.64
CA THR A 136 3.52 -0.70 -27.08
C THR A 136 3.90 -0.23 -25.68
N GLU A 137 3.46 0.98 -25.29
CA GLU A 137 3.76 1.56 -23.95
C GLU A 137 3.33 0.63 -22.81
N LEU A 138 2.21 -0.07 -22.92
CA LEU A 138 1.78 -1.07 -21.94
C LEU A 138 2.79 -2.21 -21.81
N THR A 139 3.24 -2.75 -22.95
CA THR A 139 4.25 -3.83 -22.94
C THR A 139 5.57 -3.36 -22.35
N VAL A 140 6.01 -2.15 -22.69
CA VAL A 140 7.21 -1.54 -22.11
C VAL A 140 7.06 -1.39 -20.61
N LEU A 141 5.92 -0.87 -20.14
CA LEU A 141 5.67 -0.63 -18.73
C LEU A 141 5.66 -1.94 -17.92
N PHE A 142 4.86 -2.92 -18.33
CA PHE A 142 4.70 -4.16 -17.55
C PHE A 142 5.87 -5.13 -17.70
N ARG A 143 6.45 -5.26 -18.89
CA ARG A 143 7.50 -6.25 -19.15
C ARG A 143 8.90 -5.77 -18.80
N HIS A 144 9.16 -4.47 -18.93
CA HIS A 144 10.49 -3.90 -18.75
C HIS A 144 10.58 -3.02 -17.50
N VAL A 145 9.71 -2.01 -17.36
CA VAL A 145 9.78 -1.04 -16.26
C VAL A 145 9.36 -1.65 -14.94
N LEU A 146 8.20 -2.33 -14.90
CA LEU A 146 7.72 -2.96 -13.66
C LEU A 146 8.71 -4.01 -13.17
N ARG A 147 9.17 -4.90 -14.03
CA ARG A 147 10.08 -5.99 -13.66
C ARG A 147 11.36 -5.48 -13.00
N ASN A 148 11.97 -4.45 -13.58
CA ASN A 148 13.22 -3.90 -13.06
C ASN A 148 12.99 -2.94 -11.89
N GLY A 149 11.95 -2.13 -11.93
CA GLY A 149 11.56 -1.23 -10.85
C GLY A 149 11.09 -1.94 -9.59
N MET A 150 10.64 -3.21 -9.70
CA MET A 150 10.33 -4.03 -8.52
C MET A 150 11.57 -4.41 -7.70
N ILE A 151 12.77 -4.40 -8.27
CA ILE A 151 14.00 -4.78 -7.55
C ILE A 151 14.23 -3.86 -6.33
N PRO A 152 14.32 -2.52 -6.47
CA PRO A 152 14.49 -1.63 -5.32
C PRO A 152 13.28 -1.65 -4.38
N ILE A 153 12.07 -1.86 -4.90
CA ILE A 153 10.85 -1.98 -4.07
C ILE A 153 10.95 -3.21 -3.18
N LEU A 154 11.27 -4.37 -3.72
CA LEU A 154 11.43 -5.62 -2.95
C LEU A 154 12.59 -5.54 -1.96
N THR A 155 13.69 -4.87 -2.31
CA THR A 155 14.79 -4.61 -1.37
C THR A 155 14.30 -3.79 -0.18
N GLY A 156 13.48 -2.75 -0.42
CA GLY A 156 12.84 -1.97 0.64
C GLY A 156 11.91 -2.81 1.52
N VAL A 157 11.17 -3.75 0.93
CA VAL A 157 10.31 -4.69 1.66
C VAL A 157 11.08 -5.52 2.68
N VAL A 158 12.29 -5.99 2.33
CA VAL A 158 13.14 -6.77 3.25
C VAL A 158 13.46 -6.00 4.53
N VAL A 159 13.63 -4.68 4.42
CA VAL A 159 13.87 -3.80 5.60
C VAL A 159 12.63 -3.68 6.48
N VAL A 160 11.43 -3.80 5.90
CA VAL A 160 10.16 -3.68 6.65
C VAL A 160 9.80 -4.99 7.36
N ILE A 161 10.27 -6.15 6.89
CA ILE A 161 9.95 -7.45 7.48
C ILE A 161 10.21 -7.50 9.00
N PRO A 162 11.39 -7.08 9.52
CA PRO A 162 11.63 -7.07 10.97
C PRO A 162 10.63 -6.22 11.75
N LEU A 163 10.13 -5.13 11.16
CA LEU A 163 9.14 -4.24 11.80
C LEU A 163 7.75 -4.89 11.93
N LEU A 164 7.45 -5.93 11.16
CA LEU A 164 6.21 -6.70 11.31
C LEU A 164 6.23 -7.60 12.55
N PHE A 165 7.41 -7.84 13.14
CA PHE A 165 7.59 -8.65 14.34
C PHE A 165 7.72 -7.82 15.63
N MET A 166 7.79 -6.49 15.51
CA MET A 166 7.83 -5.55 16.63
C MET A 166 6.41 -5.07 16.99
#